data_b2a542569a410b940781ac5f5bd69a31
#
_entry.id   b2a542569a410b940781ac5f5bd69a31
#
_cell.length_a   1.000
_cell.length_b   1.000
_cell.length_c   1.000
_cell.angle_alpha   90.00
_cell.angle_beta   90.00
_cell.angle_gamma   90.00
#
_symmetry.space_group_name_H-M   'P 1'
#
loop_
_entity.id
_entity.type
_entity.pdbx_description
1 polymer ?
#
loop_
_entity_poly.entity_id
_entity_poly.type
_entity_poly.pdbx_seq_one_letter_code
_entity_poly.pdbx_strand_id
1 'polypeptide(L)'
;MKKILTYIIILVVIAVVVIAGMKVIKAKRAQEAKTPPPVTYSLNVKTMQPKMINTSLTLPYLALTKSNDDVKISSRVSARIKYIVKSGNIVTKGETIVKIDDKELKTQLEALNLNINSLKSQLNAKRIALNNLKNTHARTKKLLDVKGASKEEFDREVTNIEAVKSAIDTLKFKVQELKANKASIDNMLSYTTIKSPVSGVVTRLANVGDIAMMGKPLISISAKSNSYLLVRLPSNVSAKSIIYNKKVYPTSALNTTYNGLLEYLANIDENLASDQTINIDVVVFNGNGYKLPHDAILNRNGKNYVLVIDTDKAVPKEVTILANGEQGVVVDGVNPNENIVVAKQDILLKLLSGIRVRAIK
;
A
#
# COMPACT_ATOMS: atom_id res chain seq x y z
N MET A 1 -72.19 -31.60 84.90
CA MET A 1 -72.74 -30.55 84.07
C MET A 1 -71.68 -29.50 83.59
N LYS A 2 -70.63 -29.16 84.39
CA LYS A 2 -69.65 -28.12 84.02
C LYS A 2 -68.76 -28.46 82.85
N LYS A 3 -68.38 -29.73 82.59
CA LYS A 3 -67.51 -30.12 81.46
C LYS A 3 -68.18 -30.05 80.05
N ILE A 4 -69.53 -30.29 80.03
CA ILE A 4 -70.28 -30.22 78.72
C ILE A 4 -70.44 -28.75 78.28
N LEU A 5 -70.60 -27.84 79.21
CA LEU A 5 -70.71 -26.41 78.92
C LEU A 5 -69.42 -25.84 78.36
N THR A 6 -68.22 -26.33 78.78
CA THR A 6 -66.91 -25.89 78.28
C THR A 6 -66.67 -26.36 76.82
N TYR A 7 -67.12 -27.59 76.50
CA TYR A 7 -67.00 -28.06 75.07
C TYR A 7 -67.89 -27.30 74.12
N ILE A 8 -69.11 -26.91 74.57
CA ILE A 8 -70.02 -26.10 73.76
C ILE A 8 -69.43 -24.72 73.47
N ILE A 9 -68.80 -24.09 74.48
CA ILE A 9 -68.16 -22.79 74.35
C ILE A 9 -66.96 -22.86 73.39
N ILE A 10 -66.15 -23.90 73.46
CA ILE A 10 -65.02 -24.12 72.53
C ILE A 10 -65.52 -24.31 71.09
N LEU A 11 -66.63 -25.06 70.90
CA LEU A 11 -67.22 -25.31 69.62
C LEU A 11 -67.76 -24.01 68.94
N VAL A 12 -68.39 -23.16 69.81
CA VAL A 12 -68.90 -21.83 69.35
C VAL A 12 -67.75 -20.90 68.97
N VAL A 13 -66.66 -20.91 69.75
CA VAL A 13 -65.45 -20.09 69.44
C VAL A 13 -64.84 -20.55 68.15
N ILE A 14 -64.70 -21.86 67.91
CA ILE A 14 -64.20 -22.39 66.63
C ILE A 14 -65.11 -21.99 65.43
N ALA A 15 -66.42 -22.09 65.64
CA ALA A 15 -67.36 -21.67 64.57
C ALA A 15 -67.25 -20.19 64.24
N VAL A 16 -67.07 -19.32 65.23
CA VAL A 16 -66.89 -17.88 65.07
C VAL A 16 -65.59 -17.58 64.34
N VAL A 17 -64.46 -18.27 64.63
CA VAL A 17 -63.19 -18.12 64.01
C VAL A 17 -63.24 -18.57 62.52
N VAL A 18 -63.93 -19.68 62.25
CA VAL A 18 -64.12 -20.16 60.83
C VAL A 18 -64.97 -19.18 60.06
N ILE A 19 -66.05 -18.64 60.63
CA ILE A 19 -66.88 -17.64 59.88
C ILE A 19 -66.16 -16.35 59.71
N ALA A 20 -65.37 -15.91 60.69
CA ALA A 20 -64.51 -14.73 60.56
C ALA A 20 -63.42 -14.96 59.48
N GLY A 21 -62.77 -16.13 59.47
CA GLY A 21 -61.82 -16.52 58.45
C GLY A 21 -62.38 -16.54 57.00
N MET A 22 -63.60 -17.10 56.85
CA MET A 22 -64.30 -17.09 55.56
C MET A 22 -64.68 -15.68 55.09
N LYS A 23 -65.05 -14.78 56.00
CA LYS A 23 -65.32 -13.37 55.65
C LYS A 23 -64.03 -12.65 55.17
N VAL A 24 -62.92 -12.86 55.87
CA VAL A 24 -61.60 -12.28 55.45
C VAL A 24 -61.17 -12.81 54.06
N ILE A 25 -61.31 -14.11 53.85
CA ILE A 25 -60.96 -14.74 52.57
C ILE A 25 -61.87 -14.20 51.45
N LYS A 26 -63.19 -14.07 51.69
CA LYS A 26 -64.13 -13.49 50.70
C LYS A 26 -63.85 -12.01 50.44
N ALA A 27 -63.51 -11.24 51.49
CA ALA A 27 -63.14 -9.83 51.32
C ALA A 27 -61.82 -9.68 50.52
N LYS A 28 -60.86 -10.53 50.80
CA LYS A 28 -59.58 -10.53 50.03
C LYS A 28 -59.76 -10.93 48.55
N ARG A 29 -60.59 -11.96 48.30
CA ARG A 29 -60.93 -12.35 46.90
C ARG A 29 -61.72 -11.27 46.16
N ALA A 30 -62.61 -10.55 46.85
CA ALA A 30 -63.35 -9.43 46.27
C ALA A 30 -62.44 -8.20 46.03
N GLN A 31 -61.39 -8.05 46.82
CA GLN A 31 -60.38 -6.99 46.60
C GLN A 31 -59.44 -7.34 45.48
N GLU A 32 -59.02 -8.61 45.33
CA GLU A 32 -58.23 -9.12 44.19
C GLU A 32 -59.01 -9.06 42.87
N ALA A 33 -60.35 -9.30 42.88
CA ALA A 33 -61.19 -9.17 41.71
C ALA A 33 -61.43 -7.71 41.28
N LYS A 34 -61.13 -6.72 42.13
CA LYS A 34 -61.20 -5.29 41.79
C LYS A 34 -59.87 -4.70 41.31
N THR A 35 -58.76 -5.47 41.36
CA THR A 35 -57.50 -5.03 40.73
C THR A 35 -57.74 -5.00 39.22
N PRO A 36 -57.53 -3.85 38.56
CA PRO A 36 -57.63 -3.79 37.09
C PRO A 36 -56.63 -4.75 36.50
N PRO A 37 -56.94 -5.45 35.42
CA PRO A 37 -55.99 -6.32 34.75
C PRO A 37 -54.72 -5.52 34.44
N PRO A 38 -53.51 -6.14 34.55
CA PRO A 38 -52.28 -5.43 34.31
C PRO A 38 -52.36 -4.75 32.94
N VAL A 39 -52.12 -3.44 32.91
CA VAL A 39 -52.13 -2.67 31.68
C VAL A 39 -51.02 -3.25 30.80
N THR A 40 -51.41 -4.01 29.81
CA THR A 40 -50.47 -4.56 28.84
C THR A 40 -50.04 -3.43 27.89
N TYR A 41 -48.89 -2.84 28.15
CA TYR A 41 -48.31 -1.86 27.25
C TYR A 41 -47.88 -2.57 25.97
N SER A 42 -48.34 -2.08 24.84
CA SER A 42 -47.85 -2.49 23.52
C SER A 42 -46.88 -1.46 23.03
N LEU A 43 -45.71 -1.91 22.52
CA LEU A 43 -44.76 -1.04 21.85
C LEU A 43 -45.09 -0.88 20.39
N ASN A 44 -45.19 0.37 19.95
CA ASN A 44 -45.34 0.70 18.54
C ASN A 44 -43.98 0.60 17.84
N VAL A 45 -43.86 -0.25 16.82
CA VAL A 45 -42.60 -0.47 16.08
C VAL A 45 -42.84 -0.43 14.59
N LYS A 46 -41.84 0.07 13.86
CA LYS A 46 -41.81 -0.02 12.40
C LYS A 46 -41.52 -1.45 12.00
N THR A 47 -42.14 -1.89 10.91
CA THR A 47 -41.90 -3.19 10.32
C THR A 47 -41.56 -3.08 8.84
N MET A 48 -40.81 -4.01 8.33
CA MET A 48 -40.53 -4.16 6.91
C MET A 48 -40.62 -5.62 6.48
N GLN A 49 -41.00 -5.85 5.24
CA GLN A 49 -40.88 -7.15 4.60
C GLN A 49 -39.55 -7.23 3.84
N PRO A 50 -38.73 -8.26 4.05
CA PRO A 50 -37.47 -8.42 3.35
C PRO A 50 -37.75 -8.66 1.85
N LYS A 51 -37.10 -7.89 0.99
CA LYS A 51 -37.18 -8.06 -0.46
C LYS A 51 -35.80 -8.49 -0.98
N MET A 52 -35.79 -9.49 -1.84
CA MET A 52 -34.58 -9.83 -2.57
C MET A 52 -34.33 -8.78 -3.64
N ILE A 53 -33.28 -8.03 -3.51
CA ILE A 53 -32.87 -6.95 -4.43
C ILE A 53 -31.44 -7.13 -4.87
N ASN A 54 -31.14 -6.68 -6.09
CA ASN A 54 -29.76 -6.52 -6.50
C ASN A 54 -29.21 -5.28 -5.79
N THR A 55 -28.20 -5.48 -4.96
CA THR A 55 -27.61 -4.42 -4.14
C THR A 55 -26.09 -4.54 -4.07
N SER A 56 -25.45 -3.38 -3.95
CA SER A 56 -24.05 -3.26 -3.63
C SER A 56 -23.91 -2.66 -2.24
N LEU A 57 -23.09 -3.27 -1.40
CA LEU A 57 -22.72 -2.73 -0.10
C LEU A 57 -21.27 -2.30 -0.13
N THR A 58 -20.99 -1.12 0.44
CA THR A 58 -19.63 -0.57 0.50
C THR A 58 -19.25 -0.21 1.93
N LEU A 59 -17.95 -0.15 2.15
CA LEU A 59 -17.34 0.38 3.38
C LEU A 59 -16.35 1.47 3.01
N PRO A 60 -16.38 2.63 3.67
CA PRO A 60 -15.40 3.68 3.45
C PRO A 60 -14.02 3.27 3.99
N TYR A 61 -12.99 3.41 3.17
CA TYR A 61 -11.61 3.15 3.51
C TYR A 61 -10.69 4.20 2.91
N LEU A 62 -9.45 4.17 3.33
CA LEU A 62 -8.37 5.00 2.78
C LEU A 62 -7.48 4.14 1.88
N ALA A 63 -7.17 4.67 0.71
CA ALA A 63 -6.19 4.10 -0.20
C ALA A 63 -4.98 5.02 -0.31
N LEU A 64 -3.81 4.43 -0.48
CA LEU A 64 -2.58 5.14 -0.78
C LEU A 64 -2.33 5.09 -2.29
N THR A 65 -2.19 6.25 -2.91
CA THR A 65 -1.80 6.31 -4.32
C THR A 65 -0.33 5.93 -4.48
N LYS A 66 -0.04 5.13 -5.48
CA LYS A 66 1.31 4.72 -5.88
C LYS A 66 1.43 4.75 -7.40
N SER A 67 2.66 4.83 -7.90
CA SER A 67 2.94 4.65 -9.31
C SER A 67 4.03 3.59 -9.50
N ASN A 68 3.89 2.77 -10.54
CA ASN A 68 4.93 1.83 -10.94
C ASN A 68 6.18 2.54 -11.49
N ASP A 69 6.04 3.80 -11.87
CA ASP A 69 7.13 4.62 -12.44
C ASP A 69 7.83 5.49 -11.38
N ASP A 70 7.51 5.34 -10.10
CA ASP A 70 8.21 6.04 -9.02
C ASP A 70 9.68 5.62 -8.96
N VAL A 71 10.59 6.60 -8.94
CA VAL A 71 12.03 6.35 -8.99
C VAL A 71 12.76 7.06 -7.86
N LYS A 72 13.63 6.32 -7.17
CA LYS A 72 14.62 6.90 -6.25
C LYS A 72 15.97 6.99 -6.96
N ILE A 73 16.54 8.17 -7.00
CA ILE A 73 17.76 8.48 -7.71
C ILE A 73 18.89 8.69 -6.71
N SER A 74 19.94 7.89 -6.85
CA SER A 74 21.13 7.91 -6.00
C SER A 74 22.35 8.39 -6.79
N SER A 75 23.37 8.91 -6.09
CA SER A 75 24.65 9.24 -6.68
C SER A 75 25.48 7.99 -7.01
N ARG A 76 26.27 8.07 -8.09
CA ARG A 76 27.32 7.11 -8.42
C ARG A 76 28.72 7.63 -8.14
N VAL A 77 28.83 8.90 -7.72
CA VAL A 77 30.11 9.54 -7.37
C VAL A 77 29.96 10.22 -6.00
N SER A 78 31.07 10.33 -5.28
CA SER A 78 31.09 10.99 -3.99
C SER A 78 31.73 12.36 -4.13
N ALA A 79 30.91 13.43 -4.10
CA ALA A 79 31.39 14.82 -4.10
C ALA A 79 30.26 15.78 -3.64
N ARG A 80 30.56 17.06 -3.51
CA ARG A 80 29.62 18.09 -3.04
C ARG A 80 28.51 18.36 -4.07
N ILE A 81 27.27 18.48 -3.61
CA ILE A 81 26.10 18.83 -4.44
C ILE A 81 26.15 20.34 -4.72
N LYS A 82 26.31 20.75 -5.98
CA LYS A 82 26.26 22.13 -6.43
C LYS A 82 24.85 22.60 -6.76
N TYR A 83 24.02 21.71 -7.24
CA TYR A 83 22.63 22.01 -7.61
C TYR A 83 21.77 20.77 -7.39
N ILE A 84 20.58 20.98 -6.87
CA ILE A 84 19.52 19.98 -6.76
C ILE A 84 18.17 20.69 -6.89
N VAL A 85 17.29 20.12 -7.70
CA VAL A 85 15.97 20.69 -7.96
C VAL A 85 15.15 20.70 -6.67
N LYS A 86 14.31 21.72 -6.46
CA LYS A 86 13.51 21.89 -5.22
C LYS A 86 12.39 20.85 -5.16
N SER A 87 12.03 20.43 -3.93
CA SER A 87 10.84 19.63 -3.69
C SER A 87 9.58 20.36 -4.18
N GLY A 88 8.64 19.59 -4.73
CA GLY A 88 7.40 20.12 -5.30
C GLY A 88 7.49 20.56 -6.76
N ASN A 89 8.69 20.73 -7.32
CA ASN A 89 8.84 21.03 -8.73
C ASN A 89 8.45 19.82 -9.60
N ILE A 90 7.83 20.11 -10.73
CA ILE A 90 7.57 19.11 -11.78
C ILE A 90 8.77 19.12 -12.72
N VAL A 91 9.30 17.92 -12.98
CA VAL A 91 10.40 17.71 -13.92
C VAL A 91 9.95 16.82 -15.07
N THR A 92 10.60 17.01 -16.23
CA THR A 92 10.40 16.19 -17.42
C THR A 92 11.51 15.16 -17.57
N LYS A 93 11.23 14.06 -18.26
CA LYS A 93 12.24 13.04 -18.61
C LYS A 93 13.42 13.69 -19.36
N GLY A 94 14.65 13.43 -18.90
CA GLY A 94 15.88 14.01 -19.50
C GLY A 94 16.32 15.34 -18.89
N GLU A 95 15.50 15.99 -18.10
CA GLU A 95 15.83 17.25 -17.43
C GLU A 95 16.91 17.03 -16.36
N THR A 96 17.84 17.99 -16.23
CA THR A 96 18.90 17.94 -15.22
C THR A 96 18.35 18.25 -13.84
N ILE A 97 18.42 17.30 -12.93
CA ILE A 97 17.86 17.38 -11.57
C ILE A 97 18.93 17.56 -10.48
N VAL A 98 20.15 17.06 -10.69
CA VAL A 98 21.28 17.22 -9.77
C VAL A 98 22.54 17.55 -10.56
N LYS A 99 23.36 18.46 -10.02
CA LYS A 99 24.75 18.67 -10.45
C LYS A 99 25.66 18.52 -9.23
N ILE A 100 26.62 17.63 -9.37
CA ILE A 100 27.64 17.32 -8.37
C ILE A 100 28.94 18.00 -8.79
N ASP A 101 29.81 18.37 -7.84
CA ASP A 101 31.08 19.01 -8.14
C ASP A 101 31.97 18.09 -8.97
N ASP A 102 32.36 18.57 -10.11
CA ASP A 102 33.15 17.89 -11.13
C ASP A 102 34.59 18.44 -11.28
N LYS A 103 34.95 19.44 -10.46
CA LYS A 103 36.22 20.19 -10.60
C LYS A 103 37.44 19.27 -10.50
N GLU A 104 37.44 18.39 -9.51
CA GLU A 104 38.55 17.46 -9.29
C GLU A 104 38.69 16.47 -10.47
N LEU A 105 37.58 15.89 -10.95
CA LEU A 105 37.59 14.97 -12.08
C LEU A 105 38.07 15.67 -13.37
N LYS A 106 37.67 16.92 -13.58
CA LYS A 106 38.15 17.74 -14.72
C LYS A 106 39.64 17.99 -14.64
N THR A 107 40.18 18.32 -13.46
CA THR A 107 41.63 18.51 -13.27
C THR A 107 42.40 17.22 -13.51
N GLN A 108 41.89 16.06 -13.02
CA GLN A 108 42.47 14.76 -13.30
C GLN A 108 42.45 14.41 -14.78
N LEU A 109 41.35 14.73 -15.48
CA LEU A 109 41.22 14.51 -16.94
C LEU A 109 42.23 15.36 -17.73
N GLU A 110 42.42 16.61 -17.33
CA GLU A 110 43.39 17.53 -17.95
C GLU A 110 44.82 16.98 -17.78
N ALA A 111 45.23 16.63 -16.54
CA ALA A 111 46.52 16.04 -16.27
C ALA A 111 46.74 14.76 -17.11
N LEU A 112 45.74 13.91 -17.23
CA LEU A 112 45.83 12.68 -18.02
C LEU A 112 45.94 12.99 -19.53
N ASN A 113 45.26 14.00 -20.06
CA ASN A 113 45.39 14.45 -21.45
C ASN A 113 46.83 14.95 -21.75
N LEU A 114 47.44 15.72 -20.81
CA LEU A 114 48.82 16.19 -20.92
C LEU A 114 49.79 15.01 -20.98
N ASN A 115 49.62 14.00 -20.11
CA ASN A 115 50.43 12.80 -20.10
C ASN A 115 50.30 12.00 -21.39
N ILE A 116 49.08 11.83 -21.90
CA ILE A 116 48.83 11.17 -23.22
C ILE A 116 49.55 11.92 -24.35
N ASN A 117 49.48 13.25 -24.35
CA ASN A 117 50.15 14.06 -25.37
C ASN A 117 51.65 13.97 -25.29
N SER A 118 52.25 13.97 -24.11
CA SER A 118 53.69 13.75 -23.89
C SER A 118 54.15 12.40 -24.44
N LEU A 119 53.41 11.31 -24.09
CA LEU A 119 53.76 9.97 -24.61
C LEU A 119 53.57 9.85 -26.12
N LYS A 120 52.56 10.53 -26.72
CA LYS A 120 52.40 10.58 -28.16
C LYS A 120 53.58 11.28 -28.83
N SER A 121 54.10 12.36 -28.26
CA SER A 121 55.28 13.05 -28.76
C SER A 121 56.53 12.15 -28.70
N GLN A 122 56.76 11.42 -27.57
CA GLN A 122 57.81 10.43 -27.43
C GLN A 122 57.68 9.30 -28.47
N LEU A 123 56.45 8.79 -28.65
CA LEU A 123 56.15 7.77 -29.66
C LEU A 123 56.49 8.25 -31.06
N ASN A 124 56.15 9.50 -31.39
CA ASN A 124 56.50 10.09 -32.68
C ASN A 124 58.04 10.23 -32.89
N ALA A 125 58.77 10.69 -31.86
CA ALA A 125 60.22 10.76 -31.89
C ALA A 125 60.85 9.38 -32.13
N LYS A 126 60.36 8.33 -31.43
CA LYS A 126 60.85 6.95 -31.64
C LYS A 126 60.51 6.41 -33.02
N ARG A 127 59.37 6.76 -33.61
CA ARG A 127 59.02 6.40 -34.97
C ARG A 127 59.93 7.05 -36.03
N ILE A 128 60.31 8.34 -35.82
CA ILE A 128 61.29 9.03 -36.67
C ILE A 128 62.65 8.34 -36.54
N ALA A 129 63.08 8.03 -35.32
CA ALA A 129 64.37 7.30 -35.10
C ALA A 129 64.35 5.93 -35.77
N LEU A 130 63.23 5.17 -35.67
CA LEU A 130 63.09 3.88 -36.34
C LEU A 130 63.20 4.03 -37.87
N ASN A 131 62.58 5.05 -38.45
CA ASN A 131 62.65 5.29 -39.88
C ASN A 131 64.06 5.60 -40.33
N ASN A 132 64.84 6.43 -39.58
CA ASN A 132 66.20 6.73 -39.85
C ASN A 132 67.12 5.48 -39.77
N LEU A 133 66.91 4.64 -38.72
CA LEU A 133 67.63 3.37 -38.62
C LEU A 133 67.34 2.42 -39.80
N LYS A 134 66.08 2.30 -40.18
CA LYS A 134 65.72 1.49 -41.37
C LYS A 134 66.37 2.00 -42.67
N ASN A 135 66.39 3.32 -42.85
CA ASN A 135 67.03 3.92 -44.00
C ASN A 135 68.56 3.68 -44.04
N THR A 136 69.25 3.75 -42.88
CA THR A 136 70.65 3.43 -42.69
C THR A 136 70.88 1.95 -42.98
N HIS A 137 70.12 1.06 -42.36
CA HIS A 137 70.22 -0.39 -42.56
C HIS A 137 70.00 -0.80 -44.05
N ALA A 138 69.08 -0.14 -44.74
CA ALA A 138 68.90 -0.36 -46.20
C ALA A 138 70.12 0.03 -47.01
N ARG A 139 70.91 1.05 -46.58
CA ARG A 139 72.18 1.45 -47.25
C ARG A 139 73.28 0.43 -46.86
N THR A 140 73.45 0.05 -45.61
CA THR A 140 74.39 -0.96 -45.16
C THR A 140 74.19 -2.30 -45.86
N LYS A 141 72.91 -2.71 -46.08
CA LYS A 141 72.59 -3.92 -46.83
C LYS A 141 73.16 -3.89 -48.23
N LYS A 142 73.00 -2.76 -48.97
CA LYS A 142 73.58 -2.60 -50.35
C LYS A 142 75.09 -2.63 -50.35
N LEU A 143 75.76 -2.06 -49.34
CA LEU A 143 77.21 -2.10 -49.17
C LEU A 143 77.68 -3.50 -48.81
N LEU A 144 76.97 -4.26 -48.02
CA LEU A 144 77.31 -5.65 -47.65
C LEU A 144 77.32 -6.56 -48.90
N ASP A 145 76.35 -6.36 -49.81
CA ASP A 145 76.26 -7.10 -51.09
C ASP A 145 77.52 -6.92 -51.98
N VAL A 146 78.21 -5.75 -51.84
CA VAL A 146 79.46 -5.42 -52.58
C VAL A 146 80.73 -5.52 -51.68
N LYS A 147 80.61 -6.18 -50.52
CA LYS A 147 81.68 -6.34 -49.50
C LYS A 147 82.21 -5.00 -48.93
N GLY A 148 81.43 -3.93 -48.98
CA GLY A 148 81.80 -2.61 -48.47
C GLY A 148 81.33 -2.33 -47.01
N ALA A 149 80.65 -3.30 -46.37
CA ALA A 149 80.25 -3.25 -44.97
C ALA A 149 80.51 -4.60 -44.28
N SER A 150 80.61 -4.63 -42.96
CA SER A 150 80.77 -5.89 -42.16
C SER A 150 79.42 -6.54 -41.83
N LYS A 151 79.38 -7.87 -41.73
CA LYS A 151 78.17 -8.60 -41.29
C LYS A 151 77.84 -8.23 -39.88
N GLU A 152 78.82 -8.01 -38.99
CA GLU A 152 78.64 -7.60 -37.62
C GLU A 152 77.91 -6.25 -37.49
N GLU A 153 78.27 -5.28 -38.35
CA GLU A 153 77.60 -3.99 -38.40
C GLU A 153 76.13 -4.15 -38.80
N PHE A 154 75.83 -4.98 -39.83
CA PHE A 154 74.52 -5.30 -40.33
C PHE A 154 73.67 -5.94 -39.18
N ASP A 155 74.18 -6.96 -38.52
CA ASP A 155 73.49 -7.67 -37.43
C ASP A 155 73.27 -6.77 -36.19
N ARG A 156 74.15 -5.85 -35.87
CA ARG A 156 73.99 -4.84 -34.83
C ARG A 156 72.88 -3.83 -35.19
N GLU A 157 72.80 -3.41 -36.46
CA GLU A 157 71.69 -2.54 -36.90
C GLU A 157 70.32 -3.22 -36.82
N VAL A 158 70.22 -4.52 -37.14
CA VAL A 158 68.97 -5.31 -36.96
C VAL A 158 68.58 -5.32 -35.49
N THR A 159 69.55 -5.60 -34.60
CA THR A 159 69.27 -5.60 -33.16
C THR A 159 68.77 -4.23 -32.66
N ASN A 160 69.38 -3.14 -33.13
CA ASN A 160 68.96 -1.79 -32.76
C ASN A 160 67.56 -1.46 -33.28
N ILE A 161 67.21 -1.88 -34.52
CA ILE A 161 65.87 -1.72 -35.12
C ILE A 161 64.84 -2.45 -34.25
N GLU A 162 65.09 -3.68 -33.86
CA GLU A 162 64.15 -4.47 -33.01
C GLU A 162 64.03 -3.86 -31.59
N ALA A 163 65.08 -3.36 -31.01
CA ALA A 163 65.05 -2.65 -29.73
C ALA A 163 64.15 -1.39 -29.81
N VAL A 164 64.28 -0.60 -30.88
CA VAL A 164 63.43 0.60 -31.04
C VAL A 164 61.97 0.23 -31.37
N LYS A 165 61.72 -0.85 -32.10
CA LYS A 165 60.36 -1.37 -32.33
C LYS A 165 59.69 -1.77 -30.99
N SER A 166 60.42 -2.53 -30.15
CA SER A 166 59.92 -2.91 -28.83
C SER A 166 59.63 -1.70 -27.96
N ALA A 167 60.50 -0.67 -28.00
CA ALA A 167 60.24 0.59 -27.27
C ALA A 167 59.00 1.34 -27.79
N ILE A 168 58.76 1.32 -29.13
CA ILE A 168 57.53 1.89 -29.73
C ILE A 168 56.31 1.13 -29.26
N ASP A 169 56.33 -0.20 -29.20
CA ASP A 169 55.20 -0.98 -28.80
C ASP A 169 54.93 -0.80 -27.30
N THR A 170 55.94 -0.70 -26.44
CA THR A 170 55.78 -0.33 -25.04
C THR A 170 55.10 1.03 -24.88
N LEU A 171 55.53 2.04 -25.64
CA LEU A 171 54.87 3.37 -25.61
C LEU A 171 53.43 3.34 -26.12
N LYS A 172 53.14 2.54 -27.14
CA LYS A 172 51.74 2.35 -27.63
C LYS A 172 50.84 1.75 -26.53
N PHE A 173 51.32 0.69 -25.86
CA PHE A 173 50.57 0.09 -24.78
C PHE A 173 50.32 1.06 -23.60
N LYS A 174 51.35 1.87 -23.27
CA LYS A 174 51.20 2.90 -22.23
C LYS A 174 50.18 3.98 -22.62
N VAL A 175 50.16 4.43 -23.89
CA VAL A 175 49.12 5.35 -24.39
C VAL A 175 47.74 4.72 -24.35
N GLN A 176 47.64 3.43 -24.67
CA GLN A 176 46.36 2.71 -24.63
C GLN A 176 45.84 2.57 -23.16
N GLU A 177 46.71 2.25 -22.20
CA GLU A 177 46.40 2.21 -20.78
C GLU A 177 45.84 3.56 -20.30
N LEU A 178 46.55 4.67 -20.60
CA LEU A 178 46.12 6.00 -20.21
C LEU A 178 44.79 6.40 -20.89
N LYS A 179 44.54 5.96 -22.13
CA LYS A 179 43.24 6.17 -22.80
C LYS A 179 42.11 5.41 -22.08
N ALA A 180 42.35 4.20 -21.58
CA ALA A 180 41.39 3.44 -20.81
C ALA A 180 41.07 4.17 -19.47
N ASN A 181 42.12 4.67 -18.78
CA ASN A 181 41.96 5.48 -17.60
C ASN A 181 41.17 6.78 -17.87
N LYS A 182 41.40 7.43 -19.02
CA LYS A 182 40.64 8.59 -19.46
C LYS A 182 39.16 8.25 -19.65
N ALA A 183 38.83 7.16 -20.29
CA ALA A 183 37.46 6.72 -20.48
C ALA A 183 36.76 6.46 -19.13
N SER A 184 37.49 5.93 -18.12
CA SER A 184 36.96 5.77 -16.75
C SER A 184 36.61 7.10 -16.10
N ILE A 185 37.47 8.12 -16.23
CA ILE A 185 37.19 9.47 -15.69
C ILE A 185 36.04 10.13 -16.46
N ASP A 186 35.97 10.00 -17.77
CA ASP A 186 34.87 10.52 -18.60
C ASP A 186 33.52 9.91 -18.16
N ASN A 187 33.50 8.61 -17.84
CA ASN A 187 32.32 7.95 -17.26
C ASN A 187 31.94 8.54 -15.88
N MET A 188 32.93 8.75 -15.00
CA MET A 188 32.67 9.38 -13.69
C MET A 188 32.13 10.81 -13.85
N LEU A 189 32.65 11.57 -14.81
CA LEU A 189 32.14 12.91 -15.14
C LEU A 189 30.69 12.87 -15.63
N SER A 190 30.31 11.87 -16.42
CA SER A 190 28.93 11.71 -16.86
C SER A 190 27.95 11.54 -15.68
N TYR A 191 28.42 10.92 -14.58
CA TYR A 191 27.64 10.70 -13.37
C TYR A 191 27.51 11.95 -12.46
N THR A 192 28.28 13.01 -12.72
CA THR A 192 28.18 14.27 -11.95
C THR A 192 26.96 15.09 -12.35
N THR A 193 26.40 14.86 -13.53
CA THR A 193 25.15 15.49 -14.00
C THR A 193 24.06 14.43 -14.09
N ILE A 194 23.15 14.45 -13.13
CA ILE A 194 22.08 13.47 -13.03
C ILE A 194 20.83 14.05 -13.70
N LYS A 195 20.27 13.28 -14.64
CA LYS A 195 19.04 13.60 -15.36
C LYS A 195 17.89 12.75 -14.89
N SER A 196 16.68 13.29 -14.96
CA SER A 196 15.48 12.53 -14.62
C SER A 196 15.17 11.42 -15.63
N PRO A 197 14.98 10.18 -15.22
CA PRO A 197 14.57 9.09 -16.12
C PRO A 197 13.08 9.13 -16.46
N VAL A 198 12.27 9.82 -15.66
CA VAL A 198 10.80 9.92 -15.78
C VAL A 198 10.34 11.36 -15.61
N SER A 199 9.11 11.66 -16.01
CA SER A 199 8.45 12.93 -15.71
C SER A 199 7.62 12.78 -14.43
N GLY A 200 7.68 13.74 -13.51
CA GLY A 200 6.95 13.65 -12.25
C GLY A 200 7.26 14.77 -11.25
N VAL A 201 6.74 14.65 -10.05
CA VAL A 201 6.96 15.59 -8.95
C VAL A 201 8.17 15.15 -8.14
N VAL A 202 9.06 16.09 -7.85
CA VAL A 202 10.30 15.85 -7.12
C VAL A 202 10.11 15.96 -5.61
N THR A 203 10.65 14.99 -4.89
CA THR A 203 10.89 15.07 -3.44
C THR A 203 12.39 15.01 -3.19
N ARG A 204 12.97 16.08 -2.65
CA ARG A 204 14.40 16.19 -2.37
C ARG A 204 14.74 15.48 -1.05
N LEU A 205 15.78 14.65 -1.06
CA LEU A 205 16.27 13.89 0.10
C LEU A 205 17.64 14.37 0.59
N ALA A 206 18.30 15.27 -0.19
CA ALA A 206 19.58 15.89 0.13
C ALA A 206 19.54 17.39 -0.17
N ASN A 207 20.49 18.16 0.32
CA ASN A 207 20.56 19.61 0.15
C ASN A 207 21.76 20.04 -0.70
N VAL A 208 21.69 21.26 -1.25
CA VAL A 208 22.85 21.91 -1.86
C VAL A 208 23.92 22.08 -0.79
N GLY A 209 25.15 21.73 -1.10
CA GLY A 209 26.27 21.77 -0.16
C GLY A 209 26.55 20.46 0.57
N ASP A 210 25.56 19.54 0.63
CA ASP A 210 25.79 18.19 1.17
C ASP A 210 26.77 17.40 0.30
N ILE A 211 27.40 16.38 0.90
CA ILE A 211 28.22 15.42 0.15
C ILE A 211 27.29 14.32 -0.34
N ALA A 212 27.16 14.19 -1.65
CA ALA A 212 26.56 13.03 -2.28
C ALA A 212 27.43 11.80 -1.96
N MET A 213 26.83 10.76 -1.44
CA MET A 213 27.50 9.47 -1.20
C MET A 213 27.02 8.45 -2.22
N MET A 214 27.91 7.59 -2.68
CA MET A 214 27.57 6.51 -3.61
C MET A 214 26.46 5.61 -3.03
N GLY A 215 25.40 5.37 -3.80
CA GLY A 215 24.25 4.55 -3.39
C GLY A 215 23.22 5.25 -2.51
N LYS A 216 23.54 6.41 -1.89
CA LYS A 216 22.58 7.15 -1.06
C LYS A 216 21.59 7.92 -1.94
N PRO A 217 20.26 7.76 -1.72
CA PRO A 217 19.26 8.49 -2.48
C PRO A 217 19.35 10.00 -2.27
N LEU A 218 19.32 10.76 -3.35
CA LEU A 218 19.35 12.22 -3.39
C LEU A 218 17.97 12.82 -3.66
N ILE A 219 17.19 12.14 -4.52
CA ILE A 219 15.89 12.58 -5.00
C ILE A 219 14.98 11.35 -5.13
N SER A 220 13.70 11.52 -4.80
CA SER A 220 12.61 10.66 -5.21
C SER A 220 11.75 11.43 -6.22
N ILE A 221 11.34 10.77 -7.29
CA ILE A 221 10.41 11.34 -8.27
C ILE A 221 9.14 10.49 -8.26
N SER A 222 8.01 11.12 -7.93
CA SER A 222 6.69 10.52 -8.01
C SER A 222 6.13 10.77 -9.41
N ALA A 223 6.07 9.72 -10.20
CA ALA A 223 5.54 9.79 -11.56
C ALA A 223 4.02 9.99 -11.53
N LYS A 224 3.48 10.72 -12.53
CA LYS A 224 2.03 10.88 -12.72
C LYS A 224 1.48 9.89 -13.75
N SER A 225 2.15 8.78 -13.98
CA SER A 225 1.75 7.74 -14.93
C SER A 225 1.61 6.40 -14.22
N ASN A 226 0.81 5.50 -14.79
CA ASN A 226 0.62 4.15 -14.24
C ASN A 226 0.28 4.14 -12.74
N SER A 227 -0.63 5.05 -12.34
CA SER A 227 -1.06 5.17 -10.95
C SER A 227 -1.96 4.00 -10.57
N TYR A 228 -1.80 3.51 -9.35
CA TYR A 228 -2.66 2.52 -8.75
C TYR A 228 -2.97 2.89 -7.30
N LEU A 229 -4.03 2.31 -6.77
CA LEU A 229 -4.43 2.45 -5.39
C LEU A 229 -4.01 1.22 -4.60
N LEU A 230 -3.27 1.44 -3.55
CA LEU A 230 -2.92 0.43 -2.56
C LEU A 230 -3.89 0.54 -1.39
N VAL A 231 -4.71 -0.48 -1.22
CA VAL A 231 -5.73 -0.56 -0.16
C VAL A 231 -5.30 -1.57 0.87
N ARG A 232 -5.39 -1.22 2.15
CA ARG A 232 -5.05 -2.09 3.27
C ARG A 232 -6.29 -2.40 4.08
N LEU A 233 -6.66 -3.67 4.16
CA LEU A 233 -7.90 -4.13 4.78
C LEU A 233 -7.62 -5.16 5.88
N PRO A 234 -8.45 -5.19 6.94
CA PRO A 234 -8.44 -6.28 7.90
C PRO A 234 -8.75 -7.62 7.22
N SER A 235 -8.23 -8.72 7.77
CA SER A 235 -8.39 -10.07 7.21
C SER A 235 -9.85 -10.55 7.06
N ASN A 236 -10.78 -9.95 7.81
CA ASN A 236 -12.21 -10.24 7.74
C ASN A 236 -12.95 -9.44 6.65
N VAL A 237 -12.26 -8.55 5.93
CA VAL A 237 -12.83 -7.75 4.82
C VAL A 237 -12.16 -8.17 3.53
N SER A 238 -12.96 -8.68 2.59
CA SER A 238 -12.50 -9.02 1.24
C SER A 238 -12.99 -7.97 0.25
N ALA A 239 -12.06 -7.39 -0.51
CA ALA A 239 -12.39 -6.43 -1.56
C ALA A 239 -12.31 -7.13 -2.93
N LYS A 240 -13.43 -7.21 -3.64
CA LYS A 240 -13.45 -7.60 -5.07
C LYS A 240 -13.27 -6.40 -5.98
N SER A 241 -13.71 -5.24 -5.56
CA SER A 241 -13.58 -3.97 -6.26
C SER A 241 -13.64 -2.80 -5.28
N ILE A 242 -13.21 -1.65 -5.75
CA ILE A 242 -13.34 -0.37 -5.05
C ILE A 242 -14.08 0.63 -5.93
N ILE A 243 -14.68 1.63 -5.32
CA ILE A 243 -15.28 2.77 -6.00
C ILE A 243 -14.44 4.00 -5.67
N TYR A 244 -13.97 4.67 -6.72
CA TYR A 244 -13.30 5.95 -6.63
C TYR A 244 -13.82 6.87 -7.73
N ASN A 245 -14.15 8.13 -7.41
CA ASN A 245 -14.75 9.09 -8.33
C ASN A 245 -15.96 8.52 -9.11
N LYS A 246 -16.84 7.76 -8.43
CA LYS A 246 -18.03 7.09 -9.01
C LYS A 246 -17.70 6.01 -10.06
N LYS A 247 -16.44 5.64 -10.26
CA LYS A 247 -16.00 4.53 -11.10
C LYS A 247 -15.65 3.32 -10.26
N VAL A 248 -15.96 2.14 -10.77
CA VAL A 248 -15.65 0.86 -10.13
C VAL A 248 -14.35 0.32 -10.73
N TYR A 249 -13.38 0.02 -9.85
CA TYR A 249 -12.10 -0.56 -10.23
C TYR A 249 -11.95 -1.93 -9.58
N PRO A 250 -11.62 -2.97 -10.35
CA PRO A 250 -11.36 -4.30 -9.80
C PRO A 250 -10.10 -4.27 -8.94
N THR A 251 -10.07 -5.09 -7.89
CA THR A 251 -8.91 -5.23 -7.02
C THR A 251 -8.25 -6.57 -7.20
N SER A 252 -6.94 -6.59 -7.05
CA SER A 252 -6.11 -7.80 -6.98
C SER A 252 -5.45 -7.89 -5.61
N ALA A 253 -5.57 -9.05 -4.94
CA ALA A 253 -4.85 -9.30 -3.70
C ALA A 253 -3.35 -9.44 -4.00
N LEU A 254 -2.50 -8.74 -3.26
CA LEU A 254 -1.05 -8.82 -3.41
C LEU A 254 -0.45 -10.01 -2.65
N ASN A 255 -1.25 -10.70 -1.82
CA ASN A 255 -0.81 -11.76 -0.91
C ASN A 255 0.31 -11.32 0.06
N THR A 256 0.39 -10.02 0.29
CA THR A 256 1.29 -9.37 1.25
C THR A 256 0.49 -8.77 2.39
N THR A 257 1.14 -8.61 3.54
CA THR A 257 0.55 -7.95 4.70
C THR A 257 1.44 -6.79 5.14
N TYR A 258 0.81 -5.71 5.56
CA TYR A 258 1.47 -4.57 6.17
C TYR A 258 0.79 -4.28 7.52
N ASN A 259 1.55 -4.35 8.61
CA ASN A 259 1.03 -4.18 9.98
C ASN A 259 -0.23 -5.01 10.26
N GLY A 260 -0.29 -6.26 9.78
CA GLY A 260 -1.42 -7.18 9.98
C GLY A 260 -2.61 -6.95 9.04
N LEU A 261 -2.55 -5.98 8.13
CA LEU A 261 -3.57 -5.72 7.13
C LEU A 261 -3.20 -6.36 5.80
N LEU A 262 -4.18 -6.95 5.11
CA LEU A 262 -4.02 -7.48 3.75
C LEU A 262 -3.93 -6.33 2.75
N GLU A 263 -3.03 -6.45 1.78
CA GLU A 263 -2.84 -5.44 0.74
C GLU A 263 -3.54 -5.85 -0.56
N TYR A 264 -4.30 -4.90 -1.10
CA TYR A 264 -4.99 -5.01 -2.39
C TYR A 264 -4.55 -3.88 -3.30
N LEU A 265 -4.43 -4.19 -4.58
CA LEU A 265 -4.07 -3.24 -5.63
C LEU A 265 -5.27 -3.02 -6.56
N ALA A 266 -5.57 -1.76 -6.88
CA ALA A 266 -6.51 -1.39 -7.92
C ALA A 266 -5.84 -0.44 -8.91
N ASN A 267 -5.74 -0.86 -10.18
CA ASN A 267 -5.26 0.03 -11.25
C ASN A 267 -6.35 1.04 -11.58
N ILE A 268 -5.96 2.31 -11.69
CA ILE A 268 -6.87 3.41 -12.00
C ILE A 268 -6.45 4.11 -13.29
N ASP A 269 -7.42 4.67 -13.99
CA ASP A 269 -7.19 5.40 -15.24
C ASP A 269 -6.75 6.87 -15.00
N GLU A 270 -6.73 7.30 -13.74
CA GLU A 270 -6.40 8.67 -13.37
C GLU A 270 -4.92 8.79 -12.97
N ASN A 271 -4.28 9.85 -13.46
CA ASN A 271 -2.88 10.15 -13.11
C ASN A 271 -2.83 10.94 -11.80
N LEU A 272 -2.66 10.23 -10.69
CA LEU A 272 -2.54 10.81 -9.36
C LEU A 272 -1.07 10.90 -8.94
N ALA A 273 -0.76 11.90 -8.13
CA ALA A 273 0.56 11.95 -7.50
C ALA A 273 0.69 10.80 -6.49
N SER A 274 1.85 10.16 -6.46
CA SER A 274 2.13 9.09 -5.49
C SER A 274 2.17 9.60 -4.05
N ASP A 275 1.98 8.67 -3.11
CA ASP A 275 2.00 8.90 -1.66
C ASP A 275 0.88 9.83 -1.13
N GLN A 276 -0.19 10.02 -1.90
CA GLN A 276 -1.41 10.67 -1.42
C GLN A 276 -2.36 9.65 -0.81
N THR A 277 -3.00 10.04 0.29
CA THR A 277 -4.08 9.26 0.89
C THR A 277 -5.41 9.80 0.39
N ILE A 278 -6.24 8.94 -0.20
CA ILE A 278 -7.54 9.28 -0.77
C ILE A 278 -8.64 8.41 -0.17
N ASN A 279 -9.86 8.96 -0.12
CA ASN A 279 -11.04 8.22 0.30
C ASN A 279 -11.54 7.35 -0.86
N ILE A 280 -11.90 6.12 -0.54
CA ILE A 280 -12.49 5.14 -1.45
C ILE A 280 -13.62 4.39 -0.76
N ASP A 281 -14.51 3.80 -1.53
CA ASP A 281 -15.50 2.86 -1.03
C ASP A 281 -15.13 1.45 -1.47
N VAL A 282 -14.88 0.56 -0.51
CA VAL A 282 -14.60 -0.87 -0.77
C VAL A 282 -15.91 -1.60 -0.94
N VAL A 283 -16.11 -2.26 -2.07
CA VAL A 283 -17.31 -3.07 -2.34
C VAL A 283 -17.15 -4.42 -1.62
N VAL A 284 -17.91 -4.59 -0.54
CA VAL A 284 -17.91 -5.82 0.29
C VAL A 284 -18.97 -6.82 -0.15
N PHE A 285 -20.00 -6.36 -0.87
CA PHE A 285 -21.03 -7.21 -1.46
C PHE A 285 -21.54 -6.60 -2.78
N ASN A 286 -21.77 -7.45 -3.75
CA ASN A 286 -22.44 -7.06 -5.00
C ASN A 286 -23.20 -8.28 -5.54
N GLY A 287 -24.53 -8.19 -5.56
CA GLY A 287 -25.39 -9.27 -6.00
C GLY A 287 -26.81 -9.20 -5.45
N ASN A 288 -27.57 -10.28 -5.63
CA ASN A 288 -28.91 -10.41 -5.10
C ASN A 288 -28.88 -10.88 -3.65
N GLY A 289 -29.64 -10.22 -2.79
CA GLY A 289 -29.73 -10.59 -1.37
C GLY A 289 -30.87 -9.87 -0.65
N TYR A 290 -31.20 -10.37 0.54
CA TYR A 290 -32.15 -9.72 1.45
C TYR A 290 -31.42 -8.62 2.22
N LYS A 291 -31.63 -7.36 1.78
CA LYS A 291 -31.03 -6.20 2.42
C LYS A 291 -31.92 -5.68 3.54
N LEU A 292 -31.38 -5.57 4.74
CA LEU A 292 -32.04 -5.02 5.91
C LEU A 292 -31.25 -3.79 6.42
N PRO A 293 -31.95 -2.82 7.05
CA PRO A 293 -31.26 -1.75 7.77
C PRO A 293 -30.57 -2.31 9.03
N HIS A 294 -29.55 -1.64 9.51
CA HIS A 294 -28.80 -2.05 10.72
C HIS A 294 -29.71 -2.17 11.95
N ASP A 295 -30.74 -1.33 12.05
CA ASP A 295 -31.72 -1.31 13.13
C ASP A 295 -32.68 -2.53 13.12
N ALA A 296 -32.60 -3.42 12.12
CA ALA A 296 -33.34 -4.68 12.10
C ALA A 296 -32.54 -5.85 12.70
N ILE A 297 -31.24 -5.69 12.96
CA ILE A 297 -30.35 -6.75 13.43
C ILE A 297 -30.09 -6.61 14.91
N LEU A 298 -30.34 -7.69 15.65
CA LEU A 298 -29.98 -7.79 17.05
C LEU A 298 -28.84 -8.80 17.23
N ASN A 299 -27.70 -8.33 17.72
CA ASN A 299 -26.61 -9.22 18.12
C ASN A 299 -26.75 -9.60 19.61
N ARG A 300 -26.77 -10.92 19.89
CA ARG A 300 -26.82 -11.44 21.25
C ARG A 300 -25.99 -12.73 21.35
N ASN A 301 -25.09 -12.78 22.33
CA ASN A 301 -24.23 -13.95 22.58
C ASN A 301 -23.45 -14.42 21.33
N GLY A 302 -22.98 -13.49 20.52
CA GLY A 302 -22.22 -13.79 19.30
C GLY A 302 -23.07 -14.28 18.12
N LYS A 303 -24.40 -14.32 18.24
CA LYS A 303 -25.34 -14.67 17.18
C LYS A 303 -26.17 -13.46 16.76
N ASN A 304 -26.58 -13.45 15.49
CA ASN A 304 -27.38 -12.39 14.92
C ASN A 304 -28.84 -12.85 14.76
N TYR A 305 -29.76 -12.01 15.17
CA TYR A 305 -31.18 -12.28 15.11
C TYR A 305 -31.92 -11.13 14.41
N VAL A 306 -33.00 -11.46 13.75
CA VAL A 306 -34.07 -10.54 13.41
C VAL A 306 -35.29 -10.85 14.26
N LEU A 307 -36.10 -9.85 14.57
CA LEU A 307 -37.35 -10.07 15.28
C LEU A 307 -38.51 -10.09 14.27
N VAL A 308 -39.14 -11.23 14.16
CA VAL A 308 -40.32 -11.42 13.27
C VAL A 308 -41.58 -11.28 14.11
N ILE A 309 -42.57 -10.53 13.59
CA ILE A 309 -43.85 -10.41 14.26
C ILE A 309 -44.73 -11.63 13.97
N ASP A 310 -45.10 -12.33 15.07
CA ASP A 310 -46.11 -13.38 15.08
C ASP A 310 -47.26 -12.90 15.94
N THR A 311 -48.41 -12.61 15.28
CA THR A 311 -49.66 -12.07 15.86
C THR A 311 -49.44 -10.75 16.61
N ASP A 312 -49.09 -10.79 17.89
CA ASP A 312 -48.88 -9.62 18.75
C ASP A 312 -47.53 -9.65 19.53
N LYS A 313 -46.63 -10.57 19.15
CA LYS A 313 -45.31 -10.75 19.78
C LYS A 313 -44.20 -10.74 18.75
N ALA A 314 -43.04 -10.32 19.19
CA ALA A 314 -41.81 -10.42 18.38
C ALA A 314 -41.06 -11.70 18.77
N VAL A 315 -40.83 -12.55 17.78
CA VAL A 315 -40.10 -13.83 17.92
C VAL A 315 -38.71 -13.70 17.31
N PRO A 316 -37.63 -14.02 18.04
CA PRO A 316 -36.29 -13.98 17.50
C PRO A 316 -36.07 -15.11 16.51
N LYS A 317 -35.55 -14.78 15.33
CA LYS A 317 -35.12 -15.72 14.30
C LYS A 317 -33.64 -15.50 14.02
N GLU A 318 -32.85 -16.57 14.15
CA GLU A 318 -31.41 -16.52 13.86
C GLU A 318 -31.20 -16.31 12.37
N VAL A 319 -30.27 -15.41 12.01
CA VAL A 319 -29.90 -15.08 10.62
C VAL A 319 -28.40 -15.07 10.46
N THR A 320 -27.94 -15.37 9.25
CA THR A 320 -26.53 -15.29 8.88
C THR A 320 -26.28 -13.98 8.15
N ILE A 321 -25.34 -13.18 8.65
CA ILE A 321 -24.90 -11.97 7.96
C ILE A 321 -23.96 -12.40 6.81
N LEU A 322 -24.35 -12.16 5.57
CA LEU A 322 -23.52 -12.39 4.40
C LEU A 322 -22.56 -11.22 4.14
N ALA A 323 -23.01 -10.00 4.37
CA ALA A 323 -22.20 -8.80 4.30
C ALA A 323 -22.80 -7.66 5.11
N ASN A 324 -21.91 -6.80 5.60
CA ASN A 324 -22.25 -5.59 6.32
C ASN A 324 -21.57 -4.40 5.63
N GLY A 325 -22.31 -3.37 5.26
CA GLY A 325 -21.82 -2.16 4.61
C GLY A 325 -22.53 -0.92 5.14
N GLU A 326 -22.11 0.25 4.71
CA GLU A 326 -22.70 1.52 5.16
C GLU A 326 -24.21 1.62 4.84
N GLN A 327 -24.64 1.00 3.74
CA GLN A 327 -26.02 1.07 3.26
C GLN A 327 -26.96 0.07 3.94
N GLY A 328 -26.47 -0.78 4.85
CA GLY A 328 -27.21 -1.81 5.55
C GLY A 328 -26.51 -3.15 5.58
N VAL A 329 -27.28 -4.19 5.88
CA VAL A 329 -26.78 -5.56 6.06
C VAL A 329 -27.50 -6.49 5.08
N VAL A 330 -26.76 -7.34 4.39
CA VAL A 330 -27.33 -8.45 3.61
C VAL A 330 -27.30 -9.71 4.44
N VAL A 331 -28.48 -10.32 4.58
CA VAL A 331 -28.67 -11.51 5.42
C VAL A 331 -29.23 -12.68 4.63
N ASP A 332 -28.99 -13.87 5.17
CA ASP A 332 -29.67 -15.10 4.79
C ASP A 332 -30.48 -15.66 5.95
N GLY A 333 -31.48 -16.51 5.65
CA GLY A 333 -32.33 -17.12 6.66
C GLY A 333 -33.65 -16.37 6.90
N VAL A 334 -34.01 -15.35 6.10
CA VAL A 334 -35.30 -14.65 6.17
C VAL A 334 -36.23 -15.04 5.03
N ASN A 335 -37.57 -14.94 5.25
CA ASN A 335 -38.56 -15.19 4.21
C ASN A 335 -39.21 -13.88 3.74
N PRO A 336 -39.57 -13.76 2.45
CA PRO A 336 -40.17 -12.52 1.89
C PRO A 336 -41.46 -12.07 2.57
N ASN A 337 -42.21 -13.00 3.15
CA ASN A 337 -43.54 -12.73 3.76
C ASN A 337 -43.45 -12.40 5.25
N GLU A 338 -42.26 -12.41 5.85
CA GLU A 338 -42.09 -12.10 7.25
C GLU A 338 -42.10 -10.59 7.51
N ASN A 339 -42.80 -10.18 8.57
CA ASN A 339 -42.74 -8.79 9.04
C ASN A 339 -41.62 -8.64 10.06
N ILE A 340 -40.49 -8.10 9.64
CA ILE A 340 -39.30 -7.89 10.47
C ILE A 340 -39.44 -6.52 11.15
N VAL A 341 -39.13 -6.51 12.46
CA VAL A 341 -39.12 -5.29 13.29
C VAL A 341 -37.86 -4.48 12.96
N VAL A 342 -38.05 -3.18 12.74
CA VAL A 342 -36.97 -2.21 12.58
C VAL A 342 -37.05 -1.21 13.73
N ALA A 343 -36.13 -1.33 14.69
CA ALA A 343 -36.11 -0.49 15.88
C ALA A 343 -34.72 -0.46 16.49
N LYS A 344 -34.44 0.55 17.32
CA LYS A 344 -33.17 0.63 18.05
C LYS A 344 -32.96 -0.60 18.92
N GLN A 345 -31.72 -0.95 19.21
CA GLN A 345 -31.35 -2.17 19.91
C GLN A 345 -31.99 -2.32 21.30
N ASP A 346 -32.18 -1.22 22.02
CA ASP A 346 -32.85 -1.22 23.35
C ASP A 346 -34.32 -1.63 23.25
N ILE A 347 -35.02 -1.25 22.17
CA ILE A 347 -36.40 -1.65 21.88
C ILE A 347 -36.42 -3.13 21.46
N LEU A 348 -35.52 -3.57 20.59
CA LEU A 348 -35.42 -4.98 20.19
C LEU A 348 -35.19 -5.88 21.39
N LEU A 349 -34.34 -5.50 22.35
CA LEU A 349 -34.11 -6.23 23.61
C LEU A 349 -35.36 -6.28 24.49
N LYS A 350 -36.09 -5.18 24.60
CA LYS A 350 -37.36 -5.14 25.38
C LYS A 350 -38.43 -6.05 24.79
N LEU A 351 -38.48 -6.14 23.43
CA LEU A 351 -39.44 -7.03 22.77
C LEU A 351 -39.17 -8.51 23.05
N LEU A 352 -37.89 -8.90 23.21
CA LEU A 352 -37.52 -10.26 23.64
C LEU A 352 -38.06 -10.64 25.04
N SER A 353 -38.37 -9.69 25.90
CA SER A 353 -38.95 -9.96 27.20
C SER A 353 -40.46 -10.25 27.17
N GLY A 354 -41.07 -10.34 25.97
CA GLY A 354 -42.46 -10.73 25.74
C GLY A 354 -43.46 -9.56 25.74
N ILE A 355 -42.98 -8.32 25.64
CA ILE A 355 -43.85 -7.16 25.53
C ILE A 355 -44.61 -7.23 24.17
N ARG A 356 -45.93 -6.93 24.22
CA ARG A 356 -46.76 -6.93 23.01
C ARG A 356 -46.33 -5.86 22.02
N VAL A 357 -46.42 -6.22 20.76
CA VAL A 357 -46.02 -5.37 19.63
C VAL A 357 -47.23 -4.88 18.85
N ARG A 358 -47.24 -3.61 18.49
CA ARG A 358 -48.15 -3.06 17.48
C ARG A 358 -47.34 -2.57 16.28
N ALA A 359 -47.50 -3.26 15.14
CA ALA A 359 -46.83 -2.87 13.92
C ALA A 359 -47.39 -1.54 13.41
N ILE A 360 -46.51 -0.62 13.11
CA ILE A 360 -46.83 0.61 12.34
C ILE A 360 -46.13 0.44 10.98
N LYS A 361 -46.91 0.64 9.91
CA LYS A 361 -46.39 0.62 8.52
C LYS A 361 -45.56 1.86 8.24
#